data_92238b0aacb95ca78ce1e56f2ebedcaf
#
_entry.id   92238b0aacb95ca78ce1e56f2ebedcaf
#
_cell.length_a   1.000
_cell.length_b   1.000
_cell.length_c   1.000
_cell.angle_alpha   90.00
_cell.angle_beta   90.00
_cell.angle_gamma   90.00
#
_symmetry.space_group_name_H-M   'P 1'
#
loop_
_entity.id
_entity.type
_entity.pdbx_description
1 polymer ?
#
loop_
_entity_poly.entity_id
_entity_poly.type
_entity_poly.pdbx_seq_one_letter_code
_entity_poly.pdbx_strand_id
1 'polypeptide(L)'
;MIVAAASMLNAAAQKTIYVPKDLQQMNLLCDSSTWSYARMTCTDNFAIMWQKGFGYDLSCPPPLEGKPMKVDIENLKEKLENYYAFFRDSLQFTRKGSKAEKYRMMVMLNYSLEGTAYGGDYDGQIGALWLAPNRVQDKRLNCIAHELGHSFQSQIMCDGEGEAWGGCGFFEMTSQWMLWQVNPEWITDEKYHFDAFTKTCNKAFLHLENIYHSPYVIECWGEKHGKPFIAELYRQGKRGEDPVMTYKRLTGITQAQFCDEMFCNVRRMVNMDFPRAWRETRAYVEKFSTKMRTTESGWKRVEPECCPENYGFNVIKIDVPKAGATAKVKFRGLTEADGFNIINKDAAGWRYGLVGIDTEGNAVYGDVCLAKKGTATLKTSKNRPLRSLYLVVMGAPSRHWRNVDAWGPEGEDKQQTDAQWPYEILTY
;
A
#
# COMPACT_ATOMS: atom_id res chain seq x y z
N MET A 1 13.91 -48.01 37.88
CA MET A 1 13.62 -47.86 36.44
C MET A 1 13.59 -46.39 36.12
N ILE A 2 14.68 -45.84 35.58
CA ILE A 2 14.81 -44.46 35.20
C ILE A 2 14.42 -44.39 33.73
N VAL A 3 13.29 -43.74 33.42
CA VAL A 3 12.87 -43.50 32.05
C VAL A 3 13.59 -42.20 31.58
N ALA A 4 14.58 -42.37 30.72
CA ALA A 4 15.24 -41.26 30.03
C ALA A 4 14.28 -40.75 28.94
N ALA A 5 13.71 -39.55 29.12
CA ALA A 5 13.01 -38.85 28.11
C ALA A 5 14.04 -38.32 27.10
N ALA A 6 14.13 -38.97 25.95
CA ALA A 6 14.86 -38.43 24.81
C ALA A 6 14.07 -37.24 24.21
N SER A 7 14.54 -36.01 24.49
CA SER A 7 14.09 -34.82 23.77
C SER A 7 14.63 -34.89 22.36
N MET A 8 13.77 -35.27 21.40
CA MET A 8 14.03 -35.08 19.99
C MET A 8 13.99 -33.57 19.71
N LEU A 9 15.12 -32.94 19.73
CA LEU A 9 15.34 -31.66 19.06
C LEU A 9 15.19 -31.94 17.57
N ASN A 10 14.04 -31.56 16.99
CA ASN A 10 13.90 -31.43 15.55
C ASN A 10 14.88 -30.32 15.11
N ALA A 11 16.09 -30.70 14.69
CA ALA A 11 16.94 -29.80 13.92
C ALA A 11 16.19 -29.53 12.60
N ALA A 12 15.61 -28.34 12.48
CA ALA A 12 15.06 -27.89 11.20
C ALA A 12 16.17 -28.03 10.16
N ALA A 13 15.89 -28.70 9.06
CA ALA A 13 16.88 -28.90 8.00
C ALA A 13 17.35 -27.51 7.51
N GLN A 14 18.65 -27.27 7.50
CA GLN A 14 19.22 -26.00 7.05
C GLN A 14 18.80 -25.73 5.59
N LYS A 15 18.25 -24.52 5.32
CA LYS A 15 17.85 -24.14 3.98
C LYS A 15 19.04 -24.14 3.02
N THR A 16 18.82 -24.57 1.79
CA THR A 16 19.81 -24.57 0.72
C THR A 16 19.75 -23.27 -0.09
N ILE A 17 20.66 -23.11 -1.03
CA ILE A 17 20.68 -21.98 -1.98
C ILE A 17 20.17 -22.51 -3.31
N TYR A 18 19.16 -21.86 -3.87
CA TYR A 18 18.80 -22.02 -5.27
C TYR A 18 19.83 -21.26 -6.12
N VAL A 19 20.47 -21.92 -7.07
CA VAL A 19 21.38 -21.25 -7.99
C VAL A 19 20.58 -20.85 -9.24
N PRO A 20 20.35 -19.55 -9.46
CA PRO A 20 19.58 -19.06 -10.61
C PRO A 20 20.22 -19.43 -11.94
N LYS A 21 19.42 -19.53 -13.01
CA LYS A 21 19.87 -19.95 -14.35
C LYS A 21 20.96 -19.06 -14.92
N ASP A 22 20.89 -17.75 -14.70
CA ASP A 22 21.90 -16.79 -15.11
C ASP A 22 23.23 -17.01 -14.38
N LEU A 23 23.19 -17.36 -13.09
CA LEU A 23 24.38 -17.67 -12.29
C LEU A 23 24.96 -19.07 -12.59
N GLN A 24 24.15 -20.03 -13.03
CA GLN A 24 24.62 -21.36 -13.42
C GLN A 24 25.60 -21.31 -14.60
N GLN A 25 25.52 -20.28 -15.45
CA GLN A 25 26.41 -20.07 -16.58
C GLN A 25 27.76 -19.44 -16.18
N MET A 26 27.89 -19.01 -14.92
CA MET A 26 29.10 -18.39 -14.39
C MET A 26 29.92 -19.37 -13.58
N ASN A 27 31.21 -19.21 -13.54
CA ASN A 27 32.07 -19.97 -12.63
C ASN A 27 32.06 -19.34 -11.25
N LEU A 28 31.06 -19.73 -10.41
CA LEU A 28 30.89 -19.21 -9.05
C LEU A 28 32.03 -19.62 -8.09
N LEU A 29 32.87 -20.58 -8.45
CA LEU A 29 34.06 -20.97 -7.67
C LEU A 29 35.26 -20.09 -8.00
N CYS A 30 35.20 -19.28 -9.08
CA CYS A 30 36.30 -18.42 -9.49
C CYS A 30 36.13 -17.00 -8.93
N ASP A 31 37.14 -16.51 -8.20
CA ASP A 31 37.12 -15.17 -7.60
C ASP A 31 37.15 -14.04 -8.64
N SER A 32 37.59 -14.32 -9.86
CA SER A 32 37.57 -13.33 -10.94
C SER A 32 36.18 -13.12 -11.55
N SER A 33 35.23 -14.01 -11.31
CA SER A 33 33.83 -13.87 -11.77
C SER A 33 33.14 -12.68 -11.11
N THR A 34 32.19 -12.08 -11.79
CA THR A 34 31.37 -10.99 -11.23
C THR A 34 30.69 -11.41 -9.92
N TRP A 35 30.12 -12.58 -9.90
CA TRP A 35 29.55 -13.24 -8.73
C TRP A 35 30.39 -14.47 -8.36
N SER A 36 30.64 -14.66 -7.05
CA SER A 36 31.42 -15.80 -6.56
C SER A 36 30.98 -16.16 -5.14
N TYR A 37 31.06 -17.45 -4.81
CA TYR A 37 30.83 -17.91 -3.43
C TYR A 37 31.81 -17.34 -2.41
N ALA A 38 32.99 -16.87 -2.84
CA ALA A 38 33.93 -16.17 -1.97
C ALA A 38 33.41 -14.78 -1.54
N ARG A 39 32.42 -14.25 -2.23
CA ARG A 39 31.74 -12.98 -1.93
C ARG A 39 30.28 -13.22 -1.64
N MET A 40 30.04 -14.06 -0.63
CA MET A 40 28.70 -14.42 -0.17
C MET A 40 28.71 -14.61 1.35
N THR A 41 27.59 -14.25 1.96
CA THR A 41 27.26 -14.61 3.35
C THR A 41 25.83 -15.10 3.41
N CYS A 42 25.51 -15.91 4.41
CA CYS A 42 24.16 -16.43 4.62
C CYS A 42 23.66 -16.08 6.01
N THR A 43 22.35 -15.89 6.09
CA THR A 43 21.56 -15.97 7.32
C THR A 43 20.69 -17.23 7.29
N ASP A 44 19.78 -17.39 8.21
CA ASP A 44 18.85 -18.53 8.18
C ASP A 44 17.96 -18.50 6.93
N ASN A 45 17.50 -17.32 6.52
CA ASN A 45 16.53 -17.15 5.44
C ASN A 45 17.07 -16.50 4.16
N PHE A 46 18.29 -15.97 4.18
CA PHE A 46 18.88 -15.26 3.04
C PHE A 46 20.25 -15.78 2.65
N ALA A 47 20.52 -15.74 1.34
CA ALA A 47 21.86 -15.82 0.75
C ALA A 47 22.19 -14.45 0.14
N ILE A 48 23.18 -13.74 0.68
CA ILE A 48 23.56 -12.40 0.28
C ILE A 48 24.86 -12.49 -0.49
N MET A 49 24.81 -12.18 -1.79
CA MET A 49 25.97 -12.13 -2.68
C MET A 49 26.28 -10.69 -3.07
N TRP A 50 27.57 -10.41 -3.35
CA TRP A 50 27.98 -9.10 -3.84
C TRP A 50 28.97 -9.19 -4.98
N GLN A 51 28.90 -8.21 -5.89
CA GLN A 51 29.73 -8.16 -7.08
C GLN A 51 31.19 -7.92 -6.73
N LYS A 52 32.09 -8.37 -7.63
CA LYS A 52 33.53 -8.26 -7.50
C LYS A 52 34.05 -6.85 -7.19
N GLY A 53 33.37 -5.80 -7.67
CA GLY A 53 33.75 -4.41 -7.44
C GLY A 53 33.83 -4.01 -5.97
N PHE A 54 33.09 -4.65 -5.11
CA PHE A 54 33.16 -4.42 -3.65
C PHE A 54 34.44 -4.96 -3.00
N GLY A 55 35.15 -5.90 -3.64
CA GLY A 55 36.16 -6.68 -2.94
C GLY A 55 35.55 -7.65 -1.93
N TYR A 56 36.27 -7.94 -0.85
CA TYR A 56 35.81 -8.85 0.19
C TYR A 56 35.24 -8.15 1.44
N ASP A 57 35.60 -6.89 1.63
CA ASP A 57 35.16 -6.08 2.78
C ASP A 57 34.13 -5.04 2.39
N LEU A 58 32.86 -5.32 2.67
CA LEU A 58 31.74 -4.42 2.42
C LEU A 58 31.75 -3.16 3.30
N SER A 59 32.57 -3.13 4.36
CA SER A 59 32.70 -1.96 5.25
C SER A 59 33.64 -0.90 4.65
N CYS A 60 34.55 -1.30 3.77
CA CYS A 60 35.54 -0.43 3.13
C CYS A 60 35.82 -0.81 1.68
N PRO A 61 34.78 -0.90 0.82
CA PRO A 61 34.97 -1.23 -0.58
C PRO A 61 35.65 -0.06 -1.33
N PRO A 62 36.28 -0.31 -2.49
CA PRO A 62 36.75 0.75 -3.36
C PRO A 62 35.58 1.73 -3.69
N PRO A 63 35.86 3.03 -3.82
CA PRO A 63 34.84 3.97 -4.30
C PRO A 63 34.58 3.78 -5.79
N LEU A 64 33.36 3.98 -6.23
CA LEU A 64 32.99 4.02 -7.64
C LEU A 64 32.77 5.48 -8.05
N GLU A 65 33.55 5.96 -9.03
CA GLU A 65 33.49 7.37 -9.48
C GLU A 65 33.55 8.38 -8.32
N GLY A 66 34.38 8.08 -7.31
CA GLY A 66 34.55 8.91 -6.11
C GLY A 66 33.38 8.84 -5.11
N LYS A 67 32.36 8.00 -5.36
CA LYS A 67 31.24 7.79 -4.44
C LYS A 67 31.50 6.59 -3.51
N PRO A 68 31.17 6.68 -2.22
CA PRO A 68 31.33 5.57 -1.29
C PRO A 68 30.35 4.44 -1.62
N MET A 69 30.87 3.20 -1.62
CA MET A 69 30.10 1.98 -1.91
C MET A 69 29.89 1.10 -0.69
N LYS A 70 30.09 1.65 0.51
CA LYS A 70 29.98 0.94 1.78
C LYS A 70 28.59 0.33 1.97
N VAL A 71 28.53 -0.88 2.54
CA VAL A 71 27.32 -1.56 3.00
C VAL A 71 27.52 -2.02 4.43
N ASP A 72 26.60 -1.64 5.32
CA ASP A 72 26.53 -2.20 6.67
C ASP A 72 25.84 -3.57 6.59
N ILE A 73 26.65 -4.61 6.39
CA ILE A 73 26.14 -5.97 6.16
C ILE A 73 25.47 -6.55 7.40
N GLU A 74 25.91 -6.18 8.61
CA GLU A 74 25.31 -6.70 9.83
C GLU A 74 23.92 -6.09 10.07
N ASN A 75 23.76 -4.78 9.86
CA ASN A 75 22.43 -4.15 9.89
C ASN A 75 21.51 -4.73 8.79
N LEU A 76 22.03 -4.97 7.59
CA LEU A 76 21.25 -5.57 6.50
C LEU A 76 20.75 -6.97 6.87
N LYS A 77 21.61 -7.83 7.41
CA LYS A 77 21.26 -9.19 7.87
C LYS A 77 20.18 -9.15 8.95
N GLU A 78 20.38 -8.32 9.97
CA GLU A 78 19.44 -8.19 11.09
C GLU A 78 18.05 -7.75 10.60
N LYS A 79 17.99 -6.70 9.79
CA LYS A 79 16.73 -6.16 9.30
C LYS A 79 16.01 -7.13 8.35
N LEU A 80 16.74 -7.77 7.44
CA LEU A 80 16.16 -8.78 6.54
C LEU A 80 15.52 -9.93 7.32
N GLU A 81 16.20 -10.47 8.35
CA GLU A 81 15.63 -11.55 9.16
C GLU A 81 14.39 -11.09 9.96
N ASN A 82 14.42 -9.90 10.53
CA ASN A 82 13.30 -9.35 11.28
C ASN A 82 12.09 -9.13 10.37
N TYR A 83 12.29 -8.60 9.16
CA TYR A 83 11.22 -8.38 8.18
C TYR A 83 10.68 -9.70 7.65
N TYR A 84 11.58 -10.65 7.34
CA TYR A 84 11.20 -12.00 6.91
C TYR A 84 10.30 -12.68 7.95
N ALA A 85 10.72 -12.68 9.20
CA ALA A 85 9.94 -13.30 10.27
C ALA A 85 8.55 -12.67 10.39
N PHE A 86 8.45 -11.34 10.31
CA PHE A 86 7.17 -10.65 10.37
C PHE A 86 6.28 -10.96 9.16
N PHE A 87 6.83 -10.93 7.93
CA PHE A 87 6.08 -11.20 6.70
C PHE A 87 5.63 -12.65 6.59
N ARG A 88 6.43 -13.58 7.12
CA ARG A 88 6.06 -15.00 7.24
C ARG A 88 5.01 -15.23 8.33
N ASP A 89 5.29 -14.80 9.57
CA ASP A 89 4.54 -15.25 10.74
C ASP A 89 3.27 -14.40 10.98
N SER A 90 3.37 -13.08 10.81
CA SER A 90 2.27 -12.16 11.08
C SER A 90 1.41 -11.87 9.85
N LEU A 91 2.03 -11.71 8.67
CA LEU A 91 1.32 -11.43 7.43
C LEU A 91 1.00 -12.69 6.62
N GLN A 92 1.70 -13.78 6.87
CA GLN A 92 1.52 -15.10 6.25
C GLN A 92 1.64 -15.08 4.71
N PHE A 93 2.55 -14.26 4.16
CA PHE A 93 2.84 -14.28 2.73
C PHE A 93 3.54 -15.57 2.27
N THR A 94 4.21 -16.28 3.18
CA THR A 94 4.61 -17.68 2.98
C THR A 94 3.90 -18.56 3.99
N ARG A 95 3.66 -19.82 3.64
CA ARG A 95 3.04 -20.80 4.51
C ARG A 95 3.73 -22.16 4.40
N LYS A 96 3.34 -23.11 5.25
CA LYS A 96 3.88 -24.47 5.22
C LYS A 96 3.81 -25.06 3.81
N GLY A 97 4.94 -25.59 3.35
CA GLY A 97 5.11 -26.14 2.00
C GLY A 97 5.64 -25.13 0.98
N SER A 98 5.82 -23.85 1.36
CA SER A 98 6.48 -22.86 0.50
C SER A 98 7.88 -23.30 0.12
N LYS A 99 8.30 -22.99 -1.12
CA LYS A 99 9.69 -23.17 -1.56
C LYS A 99 10.68 -22.38 -0.69
N ALA A 100 10.22 -21.30 -0.03
CA ALA A 100 10.98 -20.55 0.94
C ALA A 100 11.30 -21.32 2.26
N GLU A 101 10.69 -22.49 2.50
CA GLU A 101 11.15 -23.40 3.57
C GLU A 101 12.39 -24.20 3.14
N LYS A 102 12.54 -24.44 1.83
CA LYS A 102 13.65 -25.21 1.26
C LYS A 102 14.85 -24.33 0.88
N TYR A 103 14.56 -23.17 0.31
CA TYR A 103 15.57 -22.27 -0.22
C TYR A 103 15.66 -20.97 0.57
N ARG A 104 16.88 -20.40 0.65
CA ARG A 104 17.09 -19.02 1.09
C ARG A 104 16.66 -18.05 -0.03
N MET A 105 16.00 -16.96 0.34
CA MET A 105 15.81 -15.83 -0.58
C MET A 105 17.17 -15.24 -0.96
N MET A 106 17.30 -14.77 -2.20
CA MET A 106 18.54 -14.24 -2.71
C MET A 106 18.59 -12.72 -2.54
N VAL A 107 19.76 -12.20 -2.12
CA VAL A 107 20.03 -10.77 -2.06
C VAL A 107 21.29 -10.48 -2.87
N MET A 108 21.15 -9.70 -3.93
CA MET A 108 22.19 -9.41 -4.89
C MET A 108 22.64 -7.95 -4.74
N LEU A 109 23.82 -7.73 -4.15
CA LEU A 109 24.39 -6.39 -4.02
C LEU A 109 25.14 -6.01 -5.29
N ASN A 110 24.61 -5.05 -6.02
CA ASN A 110 25.18 -4.54 -7.27
C ASN A 110 26.19 -3.43 -6.96
N TYR A 111 27.41 -3.55 -7.49
CA TYR A 111 28.41 -2.49 -7.44
C TYR A 111 28.11 -1.46 -8.53
N SER A 112 27.12 -0.60 -8.25
CA SER A 112 26.54 0.34 -9.21
C SER A 112 26.12 1.63 -8.51
N LEU A 113 26.14 2.75 -9.26
CA LEU A 113 25.60 4.04 -8.86
C LEU A 113 24.14 4.24 -9.31
N GLU A 114 23.57 3.28 -10.01
CA GLU A 114 22.19 3.35 -10.55
C GLU A 114 21.23 3.33 -9.38
N GLY A 115 21.16 3.71 -8.42
CA GLY A 115 20.26 3.94 -7.30
C GLY A 115 18.99 3.09 -7.24
N THR A 116 18.94 1.95 -7.91
CA THR A 116 17.80 1.04 -7.93
C THR A 116 17.86 0.05 -6.78
N ALA A 117 16.69 -0.18 -6.16
CA ALA A 117 16.39 -1.40 -5.44
C ALA A 117 15.21 -2.07 -6.16
N TYR A 118 15.21 -3.39 -6.19
CA TYR A 118 14.16 -4.16 -6.84
C TYR A 118 13.90 -5.45 -6.08
N GLY A 119 12.63 -5.74 -5.81
CA GLY A 119 12.15 -6.98 -5.26
C GLY A 119 11.38 -7.80 -6.28
N GLY A 120 11.59 -9.10 -6.27
CA GLY A 120 10.94 -10.03 -7.20
C GLY A 120 11.33 -11.47 -6.90
N ASP A 121 11.57 -12.26 -7.93
CA ASP A 121 11.99 -13.66 -7.78
C ASP A 121 13.06 -14.06 -8.79
N TYR A 122 13.69 -15.17 -8.51
CA TYR A 122 14.54 -15.89 -9.45
C TYR A 122 13.82 -17.11 -10.03
N ASP A 123 13.64 -17.10 -11.34
CA ASP A 123 13.19 -18.24 -12.15
C ASP A 123 11.82 -18.83 -11.74
N GLY A 124 10.97 -18.06 -11.06
CA GLY A 124 9.73 -18.55 -10.47
C GLY A 124 9.96 -19.60 -9.35
N GLN A 125 11.13 -19.52 -8.67
CA GLN A 125 11.50 -20.49 -7.65
C GLN A 125 11.61 -19.88 -6.26
N ILE A 126 12.24 -18.72 -6.13
CA ILE A 126 12.50 -18.12 -4.82
C ILE A 126 12.54 -16.60 -4.91
N GLY A 127 11.97 -15.93 -3.93
CA GLY A 127 12.04 -14.47 -3.81
C GLY A 127 13.48 -13.94 -3.82
N ALA A 128 13.68 -12.77 -4.42
CA ALA A 128 14.99 -12.18 -4.57
C ALA A 128 14.96 -10.65 -4.49
N LEU A 129 16.08 -10.06 -4.11
CA LEU A 129 16.33 -8.63 -4.03
C LEU A 129 17.57 -8.26 -4.85
N TRP A 130 17.52 -7.15 -5.58
CA TRP A 130 18.69 -6.54 -6.25
C TRP A 130 18.87 -5.14 -5.70
N LEU A 131 20.03 -4.87 -5.09
CA LEU A 131 20.23 -3.69 -4.26
C LEU A 131 21.52 -2.95 -4.68
N ALA A 132 21.43 -1.65 -4.86
CA ALA A 132 22.58 -0.76 -4.97
C ALA A 132 22.96 -0.18 -3.59
N PRO A 133 24.23 0.17 -3.33
CA PRO A 133 24.71 0.61 -2.02
C PRO A 133 23.98 1.82 -1.45
N ASN A 134 23.56 2.77 -2.29
CA ASN A 134 22.82 3.96 -1.86
C ASN A 134 21.42 3.68 -1.29
N ARG A 135 20.88 2.46 -1.50
CA ARG A 135 19.57 2.03 -0.97
C ARG A 135 19.67 1.31 0.37
N VAL A 136 20.88 1.05 0.86
CA VAL A 136 21.14 0.34 2.12
C VAL A 136 21.90 1.22 3.14
N GLN A 137 21.80 2.54 3.01
CA GLN A 137 22.47 3.50 3.91
C GLN A 137 21.58 3.90 5.10
N ASP A 138 20.27 3.82 4.96
CA ASP A 138 19.32 4.09 6.03
C ASP A 138 19.34 2.96 7.07
N LYS A 139 19.44 3.30 8.35
CA LYS A 139 19.47 2.32 9.44
C LYS A 139 18.18 1.49 9.56
N ARG A 140 17.05 2.05 9.18
CA ARG A 140 15.73 1.36 9.20
C ARG A 140 15.54 0.49 7.96
N LEU A 141 16.26 0.76 6.88
CA LEU A 141 16.16 0.06 5.61
C LEU A 141 14.71 0.02 5.07
N ASN A 142 14.03 1.16 5.08
CA ASN A 142 12.65 1.26 4.60
C ASN A 142 12.50 0.76 3.16
N CYS A 143 13.38 1.19 2.25
CA CYS A 143 13.40 0.72 0.88
C CYS A 143 13.52 -0.81 0.81
N ILE A 144 14.36 -1.41 1.66
CA ILE A 144 14.54 -2.87 1.68
C ILE A 144 13.30 -3.60 2.22
N ALA A 145 12.62 -3.03 3.21
CA ALA A 145 11.35 -3.58 3.68
C ALA A 145 10.28 -3.57 2.58
N HIS A 146 10.22 -2.48 1.78
CA HIS A 146 9.35 -2.37 0.62
C HIS A 146 9.69 -3.42 -0.44
N GLU A 147 10.94 -3.50 -0.89
CA GLU A 147 11.36 -4.44 -1.94
C GLU A 147 11.25 -5.90 -1.50
N LEU A 148 11.51 -6.18 -0.21
CA LEU A 148 11.26 -7.52 0.34
C LEU A 148 9.76 -7.87 0.30
N GLY A 149 8.89 -6.88 0.44
CA GLY A 149 7.46 -7.03 0.22
C GLY A 149 7.16 -7.61 -1.17
N HIS A 150 7.75 -7.06 -2.22
CA HIS A 150 7.62 -7.59 -3.59
C HIS A 150 8.16 -9.01 -3.72
N SER A 151 9.28 -9.33 -3.05
CA SER A 151 9.82 -10.69 -3.05
C SER A 151 8.86 -11.70 -2.41
N PHE A 152 8.13 -11.30 -1.37
CA PHE A 152 7.11 -12.13 -0.73
C PHE A 152 5.82 -12.24 -1.57
N GLN A 153 5.42 -11.17 -2.27
CA GLN A 153 4.32 -11.23 -3.24
C GLN A 153 4.66 -12.21 -4.38
N SER A 154 5.85 -12.12 -4.94
CA SER A 154 6.35 -13.04 -5.97
C SER A 154 6.46 -14.47 -5.44
N GLN A 155 6.81 -14.66 -4.16
CA GLN A 155 6.93 -15.99 -3.55
C GLN A 155 5.62 -16.77 -3.59
N ILE A 156 4.47 -16.11 -3.43
CA ILE A 156 3.15 -16.76 -3.58
C ILE A 156 3.02 -17.39 -4.97
N MET A 157 3.41 -16.68 -6.02
CA MET A 157 3.38 -17.21 -7.39
C MET A 157 4.46 -18.29 -7.60
N CYS A 158 5.65 -18.14 -7.02
CA CYS A 158 6.68 -19.18 -7.01
C CYS A 158 6.19 -20.48 -6.39
N ASP A 159 5.35 -20.40 -5.39
CA ASP A 159 4.73 -21.55 -4.72
C ASP A 159 3.57 -22.17 -5.52
N GLY A 160 3.24 -21.59 -6.67
CA GLY A 160 2.16 -22.05 -7.54
C GLY A 160 0.76 -21.63 -7.08
N GLU A 161 0.68 -20.59 -6.28
CA GLU A 161 -0.57 -20.06 -5.74
C GLU A 161 -0.93 -18.72 -6.38
N GLY A 162 -2.23 -18.52 -6.64
CA GLY A 162 -2.76 -17.31 -7.26
C GLY A 162 -2.37 -17.12 -8.73
N GLU A 163 -3.06 -16.20 -9.35
CA GLU A 163 -2.73 -15.68 -10.67
C GLU A 163 -2.51 -14.17 -10.55
N ALA A 164 -1.53 -13.65 -11.27
CA ALA A 164 -1.26 -12.22 -11.28
C ALA A 164 -2.48 -11.45 -11.81
N TRP A 165 -2.84 -10.37 -11.10
CA TRP A 165 -3.88 -9.44 -11.56
C TRP A 165 -3.46 -8.59 -12.77
N GLY A 166 -2.21 -8.72 -13.22
CA GLY A 166 -1.64 -7.94 -14.28
C GLY A 166 -1.34 -6.50 -13.85
N GLY A 167 -0.14 -6.25 -13.29
CA GLY A 167 0.49 -4.94 -13.10
C GLY A 167 -0.35 -3.84 -12.46
N CYS A 168 -1.38 -4.18 -11.71
CA CYS A 168 -2.14 -3.17 -11.01
C CYS A 168 -1.30 -2.58 -9.86
N GLY A 169 -1.45 -1.29 -9.60
CA GLY A 169 -0.72 -0.57 -8.57
C GLY A 169 -0.83 -1.13 -7.14
N PHE A 170 -1.66 -2.14 -6.95
CA PHE A 170 -1.87 -2.80 -5.66
C PHE A 170 -0.61 -3.51 -5.15
N PHE A 171 0.28 -3.96 -6.02
CA PHE A 171 1.55 -4.55 -5.63
C PHE A 171 2.40 -3.52 -4.86
N GLU A 172 2.51 -2.31 -5.40
CA GLU A 172 3.23 -1.21 -4.73
C GLU A 172 2.54 -0.77 -3.44
N MET A 173 1.22 -0.57 -3.48
CA MET A 173 0.44 -0.20 -2.29
C MET A 173 0.60 -1.22 -1.17
N THR A 174 0.64 -2.51 -1.50
CA THR A 174 0.81 -3.57 -0.52
C THR A 174 2.24 -3.61 0.02
N SER A 175 3.27 -3.41 -0.81
CA SER A 175 4.65 -3.29 -0.35
C SER A 175 4.82 -2.10 0.60
N GLN A 176 4.21 -0.95 0.31
CA GLN A 176 4.18 0.19 1.22
C GLN A 176 3.45 -0.15 2.54
N TRP A 177 2.35 -0.92 2.46
CA TRP A 177 1.67 -1.39 3.65
C TRP A 177 2.55 -2.35 4.48
N MET A 178 3.26 -3.27 3.84
CA MET A 178 4.19 -4.20 4.50
C MET A 178 5.34 -3.45 5.18
N LEU A 179 5.91 -2.45 4.52
CA LEU A 179 6.86 -1.52 5.12
C LEU A 179 6.26 -0.82 6.35
N TRP A 180 5.05 -0.26 6.24
CA TRP A 180 4.39 0.42 7.35
C TRP A 180 4.07 -0.51 8.53
N GLN A 181 3.90 -1.83 8.28
CA GLN A 181 3.72 -2.82 9.35
C GLN A 181 4.99 -3.01 10.21
N VAL A 182 6.16 -2.99 9.59
CA VAL A 182 7.45 -3.20 10.28
C VAL A 182 8.11 -1.90 10.73
N ASN A 183 7.75 -0.78 10.13
CA ASN A 183 8.17 0.55 10.55
C ASN A 183 6.96 1.49 10.67
N PRO A 184 6.31 1.57 11.85
CA PRO A 184 5.16 2.46 12.06
C PRO A 184 5.47 3.94 11.81
N GLU A 185 6.73 4.35 11.96
CA GLU A 185 7.20 5.73 11.75
C GLU A 185 7.42 6.07 10.26
N TRP A 186 7.18 5.12 9.34
CA TRP A 186 7.28 5.34 7.90
C TRP A 186 6.59 6.63 7.44
N ILE A 187 5.38 6.90 7.93
CA ILE A 187 4.60 8.09 7.55
C ILE A 187 5.34 9.41 7.90
N THR A 188 6.24 9.37 8.89
CA THR A 188 7.08 10.50 9.29
C THR A 188 8.41 10.50 8.57
N ASP A 189 9.05 9.33 8.45
CA ASP A 189 10.35 9.19 7.79
C ASP A 189 10.25 9.54 6.30
N GLU A 190 9.15 9.15 5.67
CA GLU A 190 8.87 9.34 4.25
C GLU A 190 7.61 10.19 4.05
N LYS A 191 7.50 11.28 4.82
CA LYS A 191 6.35 12.20 4.82
C LYS A 191 5.92 12.66 3.43
N TYR A 192 6.82 12.70 2.47
CA TYR A 192 6.51 13.09 1.10
C TYR A 192 5.44 12.18 0.46
N HIS A 193 5.33 10.91 0.86
CA HIS A 193 4.25 10.03 0.42
C HIS A 193 2.89 10.52 0.91
N PHE A 194 2.79 10.88 2.18
CA PHE A 194 1.54 11.44 2.72
C PHE A 194 1.19 12.78 2.06
N ASP A 195 2.19 13.67 1.88
CA ASP A 195 1.99 14.98 1.24
C ASP A 195 1.54 14.83 -0.23
N ALA A 196 2.02 13.81 -0.95
CA ALA A 196 1.56 13.47 -2.28
C ALA A 196 0.11 12.96 -2.24
N PHE A 197 -0.19 12.01 -1.35
CA PHE A 197 -1.53 11.44 -1.22
C PHE A 197 -2.59 12.48 -0.87
N THR A 198 -2.29 13.49 -0.05
CA THR A 198 -3.25 14.57 0.24
C THR A 198 -3.66 15.37 -0.99
N LYS A 199 -2.86 15.35 -2.06
CA LYS A 199 -3.12 16.06 -3.34
C LYS A 199 -3.82 15.16 -4.36
N THR A 200 -3.73 13.84 -4.21
CA THR A 200 -4.20 12.84 -5.17
C THR A 200 -5.25 11.89 -4.60
N CYS A 201 -5.75 12.17 -3.39
CA CYS A 201 -6.76 11.34 -2.72
C CYS A 201 -8.10 11.25 -3.47
N ASN A 202 -8.35 12.16 -4.42
CA ASN A 202 -9.49 12.12 -5.34
C ASN A 202 -9.32 11.12 -6.49
N LYS A 203 -8.10 10.68 -6.78
CA LYS A 203 -7.82 9.68 -7.82
C LYS A 203 -8.38 8.31 -7.45
N ALA A 204 -8.63 7.49 -8.46
CA ALA A 204 -9.14 6.13 -8.27
C ALA A 204 -8.26 5.30 -7.33
N PHE A 205 -8.87 4.34 -6.61
CA PHE A 205 -8.16 3.53 -5.60
C PHE A 205 -6.88 2.88 -6.14
N LEU A 206 -6.88 2.40 -7.39
CA LEU A 206 -5.71 1.76 -8.01
C LEU A 206 -4.99 2.68 -9.02
N HIS A 207 -5.22 3.99 -8.95
CA HIS A 207 -4.61 4.95 -9.87
C HIS A 207 -3.09 5.05 -9.66
N LEU A 208 -2.32 5.10 -10.75
CA LEU A 208 -0.84 5.10 -10.73
C LEU A 208 -0.22 6.19 -9.87
N GLU A 209 -0.82 7.38 -9.82
CA GLU A 209 -0.33 8.47 -8.98
C GLU A 209 -0.38 8.16 -7.47
N ASN A 210 -1.13 7.12 -7.06
CA ASN A 210 -1.32 6.76 -5.65
C ASN A 210 -0.64 5.47 -5.22
N ILE A 211 -0.08 4.69 -6.12
CA ILE A 211 0.39 3.34 -5.82
C ILE A 211 1.46 3.28 -4.71
N TYR A 212 2.36 4.28 -4.67
CA TYR A 212 3.37 4.39 -3.61
C TYR A 212 2.90 5.17 -2.38
N HIS A 213 1.68 5.77 -2.41
CA HIS A 213 1.29 6.80 -1.44
C HIS A 213 0.08 6.41 -0.58
N SER A 214 -0.64 5.33 -0.91
CA SER A 214 -1.94 5.03 -0.30
C SER A 214 -2.10 3.62 0.28
N PRO A 215 -1.32 3.20 1.30
CA PRO A 215 -1.47 1.89 1.94
C PRO A 215 -2.69 1.81 2.87
N TYR A 216 -3.45 2.88 3.04
CA TYR A 216 -4.43 3.07 4.11
C TYR A 216 -5.64 2.16 4.01
N VAL A 217 -6.17 1.91 2.80
CA VAL A 217 -7.29 0.98 2.59
C VAL A 217 -6.88 -0.45 2.93
N ILE A 218 -5.64 -0.83 2.60
CA ILE A 218 -5.09 -2.15 2.91
C ILE A 218 -4.97 -2.34 4.42
N GLU A 219 -4.57 -1.30 5.16
CA GLU A 219 -4.58 -1.31 6.63
C GLU A 219 -5.99 -1.57 7.17
N CYS A 220 -7.01 -0.88 6.64
CA CYS A 220 -8.40 -1.10 7.04
C CYS A 220 -8.88 -2.54 6.75
N TRP A 221 -8.49 -3.10 5.61
CA TRP A 221 -8.80 -4.50 5.30
C TRP A 221 -8.10 -5.47 6.23
N GLY A 222 -6.82 -5.21 6.56
CA GLY A 222 -6.07 -5.98 7.54
C GLY A 222 -6.64 -5.89 8.96
N GLU A 223 -7.15 -4.73 9.38
CA GLU A 223 -7.87 -4.57 10.65
C GLU A 223 -9.18 -5.38 10.67
N LYS A 224 -9.93 -5.33 9.58
CA LYS A 224 -11.27 -5.96 9.50
C LYS A 224 -11.21 -7.48 9.42
N HIS A 225 -10.30 -8.03 8.60
CA HIS A 225 -10.26 -9.46 8.27
C HIS A 225 -9.07 -10.20 8.90
N GLY A 226 -8.18 -9.47 9.58
CA GLY A 226 -6.87 -9.97 10.00
C GLY A 226 -5.80 -9.74 8.92
N LYS A 227 -4.57 -9.46 9.34
CA LYS A 227 -3.46 -9.18 8.43
C LYS A 227 -3.19 -10.27 7.38
N PRO A 228 -3.31 -11.58 7.70
CA PRO A 228 -3.13 -12.66 6.72
C PRO A 228 -4.10 -12.61 5.54
N PHE A 229 -5.24 -11.94 5.67
CA PHE A 229 -6.20 -11.77 4.59
C PHE A 229 -5.60 -11.08 3.35
N ILE A 230 -4.63 -10.19 3.55
CA ILE A 230 -3.97 -9.51 2.44
C ILE A 230 -3.17 -10.50 1.59
N ALA A 231 -2.42 -11.41 2.23
CA ALA A 231 -1.74 -12.48 1.50
C ALA A 231 -2.73 -13.44 0.82
N GLU A 232 -3.90 -13.67 1.44
CA GLU A 232 -4.94 -14.51 0.84
C GLU A 232 -5.55 -13.87 -0.42
N LEU A 233 -5.65 -12.55 -0.51
CA LEU A 233 -6.03 -11.87 -1.76
C LEU A 233 -5.08 -12.25 -2.91
N TYR A 234 -3.77 -12.28 -2.66
CA TYR A 234 -2.78 -12.68 -3.67
C TYR A 234 -2.93 -14.16 -4.06
N ARG A 235 -3.11 -15.06 -3.08
CA ARG A 235 -3.28 -16.50 -3.35
C ARG A 235 -4.53 -16.83 -4.13
N GLN A 236 -5.58 -16.04 -3.94
CA GLN A 236 -6.89 -16.26 -4.57
C GLN A 236 -7.10 -15.36 -5.79
N GLY A 237 -6.13 -14.52 -6.14
CA GLY A 237 -6.20 -13.70 -7.35
C GLY A 237 -6.41 -14.55 -8.60
N LYS A 238 -7.23 -14.09 -9.53
CA LYS A 238 -7.51 -14.78 -10.80
C LYS A 238 -7.19 -13.88 -11.97
N ARG A 239 -6.72 -14.47 -13.05
CA ARG A 239 -6.51 -13.74 -14.31
C ARG A 239 -7.81 -13.06 -14.75
N GLY A 240 -7.72 -11.77 -15.09
CA GLY A 240 -8.88 -10.97 -15.49
C GLY A 240 -9.62 -10.30 -14.34
N GLU A 241 -9.30 -10.63 -13.09
CA GLU A 241 -9.73 -9.84 -11.93
C GLU A 241 -8.74 -8.70 -11.63
N ASP A 242 -9.17 -7.79 -10.78
CA ASP A 242 -8.32 -6.89 -10.02
C ASP A 242 -8.51 -7.15 -8.50
N PRO A 243 -7.76 -6.49 -7.60
CA PRO A 243 -7.90 -6.70 -6.17
C PRO A 243 -9.29 -6.41 -5.61
N VAL A 244 -10.04 -5.46 -6.20
CA VAL A 244 -11.41 -5.15 -5.78
C VAL A 244 -12.36 -6.31 -6.15
N MET A 245 -12.21 -6.87 -7.35
CA MET A 245 -13.00 -8.02 -7.79
C MET A 245 -12.72 -9.24 -6.92
N THR A 246 -11.44 -9.54 -6.67
CA THR A 246 -11.02 -10.63 -5.78
C THR A 246 -11.54 -10.42 -4.36
N TYR A 247 -11.38 -9.22 -3.80
CA TYR A 247 -11.90 -8.88 -2.46
C TYR A 247 -13.40 -9.14 -2.36
N LYS A 248 -14.18 -8.64 -3.30
CA LYS A 248 -15.65 -8.84 -3.33
C LYS A 248 -16.03 -10.31 -3.45
N ARG A 249 -15.30 -11.08 -4.24
CA ARG A 249 -15.54 -12.52 -4.39
C ARG A 249 -15.26 -13.28 -3.11
N LEU A 250 -14.15 -12.99 -2.43
CA LEU A 250 -13.77 -13.68 -1.19
C LEU A 250 -14.68 -13.31 -0.02
N THR A 251 -15.10 -12.06 0.06
CA THR A 251 -15.96 -11.59 1.15
C THR A 251 -17.46 -11.77 0.88
N GLY A 252 -17.84 -12.05 -0.37
CA GLY A 252 -19.24 -12.21 -0.77
C GLY A 252 -20.06 -10.91 -0.77
N ILE A 253 -19.43 -9.74 -0.63
CA ILE A 253 -20.13 -8.47 -0.55
C ILE A 253 -20.56 -7.95 -1.93
N THR A 254 -21.72 -7.28 -1.95
CA THR A 254 -22.23 -6.61 -3.14
C THR A 254 -21.43 -5.34 -3.45
N GLN A 255 -21.61 -4.77 -4.65
CA GLN A 255 -21.00 -3.48 -5.01
C GLN A 255 -21.41 -2.35 -4.05
N ALA A 256 -22.68 -2.31 -3.65
CA ALA A 256 -23.16 -1.30 -2.72
C ALA A 256 -22.49 -1.40 -1.36
N GLN A 257 -22.39 -2.61 -0.81
CA GLN A 257 -21.71 -2.89 0.46
C GLN A 257 -20.21 -2.58 0.37
N PHE A 258 -19.55 -2.89 -0.76
CA PHE A 258 -18.17 -2.50 -0.97
C PHE A 258 -18.00 -0.97 -0.96
N CYS A 259 -18.88 -0.23 -1.64
CA CYS A 259 -18.84 1.24 -1.62
C CYS A 259 -19.08 1.79 -0.19
N ASP A 260 -19.98 1.18 0.59
CA ASP A 260 -20.23 1.59 1.98
C ASP A 260 -19.00 1.37 2.85
N GLU A 261 -18.32 0.23 2.67
CA GLU A 261 -17.09 -0.10 3.36
C GLU A 261 -15.95 0.84 2.99
N MET A 262 -15.72 1.05 1.69
CA MET A 262 -14.69 1.99 1.22
C MET A 262 -14.94 3.40 1.76
N PHE A 263 -16.21 3.85 1.80
CA PHE A 263 -16.54 5.14 2.39
C PHE A 263 -16.25 5.18 3.90
N CYS A 264 -16.54 4.11 4.63
CA CYS A 264 -16.19 4.00 6.05
C CYS A 264 -14.67 4.09 6.25
N ASN A 265 -13.88 3.52 5.34
CA ASN A 265 -12.42 3.59 5.39
C ASN A 265 -11.90 5.00 5.08
N VAL A 266 -12.36 5.63 3.99
CA VAL A 266 -11.83 6.93 3.58
C VAL A 266 -12.23 8.07 4.52
N ARG A 267 -13.41 8.02 5.17
CA ARG A 267 -13.77 9.05 6.17
C ARG A 267 -12.89 9.04 7.42
N ARG A 268 -12.23 7.90 7.73
CA ARG A 268 -11.23 7.80 8.80
C ARG A 268 -9.99 8.64 8.52
N MET A 269 -9.69 8.93 7.26
CA MET A 269 -8.54 9.76 6.84
C MET A 269 -8.60 11.17 7.42
N VAL A 270 -9.79 11.73 7.65
CA VAL A 270 -9.94 13.07 8.28
C VAL A 270 -9.22 13.14 9.62
N ASN A 271 -9.33 12.10 10.43
CA ASN A 271 -8.73 12.00 11.76
C ASN A 271 -7.52 11.06 11.81
N MET A 272 -7.10 10.52 10.66
CA MET A 272 -6.03 9.52 10.60
C MET A 272 -6.24 8.42 11.66
N ASP A 273 -7.47 7.88 11.71
CA ASP A 273 -7.94 6.96 12.73
C ASP A 273 -7.48 5.53 12.45
N PHE A 274 -6.20 5.28 12.74
CA PHE A 274 -5.53 3.97 12.61
C PHE A 274 -5.01 3.53 13.97
N PRO A 275 -5.72 2.65 14.69
CA PRO A 275 -5.37 2.27 16.07
C PRO A 275 -3.94 1.75 16.22
N ARG A 276 -3.46 0.95 15.25
CA ARG A 276 -2.09 0.42 15.26
C ARG A 276 -1.01 1.50 15.21
N ALA A 277 -1.24 2.55 14.43
CA ALA A 277 -0.29 3.63 14.19
C ALA A 277 -0.79 4.97 14.77
N TRP A 278 -1.63 4.91 15.78
CA TRP A 278 -2.28 6.09 16.36
C TRP A 278 -1.30 7.18 16.77
N ARG A 279 -0.18 6.82 17.39
CA ARG A 279 0.82 7.78 17.86
C ARG A 279 1.46 8.50 16.68
N GLU A 280 1.86 7.76 15.67
CA GLU A 280 2.60 8.24 14.50
C GLU A 280 1.72 9.07 13.58
N THR A 281 0.41 8.77 13.52
CA THR A 281 -0.52 9.44 12.60
C THR A 281 -1.11 10.74 13.16
N ARG A 282 -0.97 11.05 14.45
CA ARG A 282 -1.57 12.26 15.07
C ARG A 282 -1.13 13.58 14.46
N ALA A 283 0.11 13.68 13.96
CA ALA A 283 0.61 14.88 13.29
C ALA A 283 -0.07 15.17 11.92
N TYR A 284 -0.78 14.17 11.38
CA TYR A 284 -1.36 14.19 10.03
C TYR A 284 -2.90 14.36 10.03
N VAL A 285 -3.49 14.60 11.18
CA VAL A 285 -4.92 14.86 11.34
C VAL A 285 -5.32 16.16 10.65
N GLU A 286 -6.48 16.17 9.97
CA GLU A 286 -7.06 17.38 9.35
C GLU A 286 -6.19 18.01 8.23
N LYS A 287 -5.38 17.22 7.51
CA LYS A 287 -4.48 17.71 6.45
C LYS A 287 -5.09 17.70 5.05
N PHE A 288 -6.22 17.01 4.86
CA PHE A 288 -6.89 16.94 3.57
C PHE A 288 -7.70 18.21 3.31
N SER A 289 -7.72 18.67 2.07
CA SER A 289 -8.54 19.78 1.62
C SER A 289 -8.91 19.64 0.15
N THR A 290 -10.08 20.15 -0.24
CA THR A 290 -10.59 20.07 -1.60
C THR A 290 -10.92 21.47 -2.12
N LYS A 291 -10.46 21.80 -3.32
CA LYS A 291 -10.81 23.05 -3.99
C LYS A 291 -12.22 22.97 -4.54
N MET A 292 -12.98 24.02 -4.29
CA MET A 292 -14.36 24.17 -4.74
C MET A 292 -14.53 25.56 -5.38
N ARG A 293 -15.31 25.66 -6.44
CA ARG A 293 -15.73 26.95 -7.01
C ARG A 293 -17.18 27.25 -6.70
N THR A 294 -17.49 28.51 -6.44
CA THR A 294 -18.89 28.95 -6.27
C THR A 294 -19.54 29.13 -7.64
N THR A 295 -20.71 28.55 -7.83
CA THR A 295 -21.52 28.71 -9.04
C THR A 295 -22.43 29.95 -8.92
N GLU A 296 -22.99 30.42 -10.04
CA GLU A 296 -23.94 31.54 -10.05
C GLU A 296 -25.17 31.31 -9.15
N SER A 297 -25.58 30.05 -8.97
CA SER A 297 -26.67 29.67 -8.08
C SER A 297 -26.27 29.57 -6.59
N GLY A 298 -25.04 29.96 -6.24
CA GLY A 298 -24.52 29.92 -4.86
C GLY A 298 -24.09 28.54 -4.35
N TRP A 299 -24.19 27.50 -5.18
CA TRP A 299 -23.65 26.19 -4.85
C TRP A 299 -22.12 26.20 -5.01
N LYS A 300 -21.44 25.35 -4.24
CA LYS A 300 -20.01 25.09 -4.40
C LYS A 300 -19.84 23.80 -5.19
N ARG A 301 -19.20 23.88 -6.37
CA ARG A 301 -18.89 22.73 -7.24
C ARG A 301 -17.44 22.33 -7.04
N VAL A 302 -17.15 21.02 -7.01
CA VAL A 302 -15.78 20.50 -7.03
C VAL A 302 -15.08 20.93 -8.31
N GLU A 303 -13.79 21.31 -8.21
CA GLU A 303 -12.98 21.61 -9.39
C GLU A 303 -12.62 20.32 -10.14
N PRO A 304 -12.50 20.34 -11.50
CA PRO A 304 -12.24 19.13 -12.28
C PRO A 304 -10.99 18.33 -11.83
N GLU A 305 -9.91 19.02 -11.50
CA GLU A 305 -8.66 18.40 -11.02
C GLU A 305 -8.80 17.75 -9.66
N CYS A 306 -9.80 18.13 -8.86
CA CYS A 306 -10.08 17.57 -7.55
C CYS A 306 -11.27 16.61 -7.58
N CYS A 307 -11.91 16.39 -8.75
CA CYS A 307 -13.12 15.57 -8.81
C CYS A 307 -12.84 14.12 -8.43
N PRO A 308 -13.65 13.50 -7.55
CA PRO A 308 -13.43 12.11 -7.16
C PRO A 308 -13.62 11.16 -8.36
N GLU A 309 -12.68 10.26 -8.50
CA GLU A 309 -12.73 9.09 -9.37
C GLU A 309 -13.29 7.88 -8.60
N ASN A 310 -13.17 6.65 -9.14
CA ASN A 310 -13.69 5.45 -8.48
C ASN A 310 -13.02 5.21 -7.13
N TYR A 311 -13.78 5.33 -6.06
CA TYR A 311 -13.35 5.19 -4.66
C TYR A 311 -12.36 6.28 -4.19
N GLY A 312 -11.99 7.23 -5.06
CA GLY A 312 -11.31 8.47 -4.66
C GLY A 312 -12.25 9.38 -3.88
N PHE A 313 -11.69 10.25 -3.03
CA PHE A 313 -12.49 11.03 -2.09
C PHE A 313 -12.04 12.48 -1.96
N ASN A 314 -12.96 13.29 -1.45
CA ASN A 314 -12.73 14.68 -1.09
C ASN A 314 -13.02 14.93 0.38
N VAL A 315 -12.33 15.90 0.96
CA VAL A 315 -12.56 16.39 2.32
C VAL A 315 -12.77 17.90 2.26
N ILE A 316 -13.96 18.35 2.60
CA ILE A 316 -14.36 19.76 2.54
C ILE A 316 -14.63 20.26 3.96
N LYS A 317 -13.90 21.30 4.39
CA LYS A 317 -14.13 21.93 5.68
C LYS A 317 -15.47 22.67 5.71
N ILE A 318 -16.23 22.47 6.77
CA ILE A 318 -17.55 23.03 7.01
C ILE A 318 -17.52 23.80 8.34
N ASP A 319 -18.30 24.87 8.43
CA ASP A 319 -18.40 25.64 9.68
C ASP A 319 -19.06 24.77 10.78
N VAL A 320 -18.47 24.82 11.96
CA VAL A 320 -18.99 24.08 13.12
C VAL A 320 -20.22 24.82 13.66
N PRO A 321 -21.41 24.19 13.71
CA PRO A 321 -22.59 24.83 14.26
C PRO A 321 -22.47 24.93 15.79
N LYS A 322 -23.36 25.73 16.39
CA LYS A 322 -23.47 25.82 17.86
C LYS A 322 -23.66 24.43 18.48
N ALA A 323 -23.03 24.19 19.62
CA ALA A 323 -23.15 22.91 20.34
C ALA A 323 -24.61 22.58 20.65
N GLY A 324 -25.04 21.36 20.31
CA GLY A 324 -26.42 20.88 20.39
C GLY A 324 -27.28 21.15 19.15
N ALA A 325 -26.77 21.91 18.15
CA ALA A 325 -27.43 22.07 16.87
C ALA A 325 -27.09 20.92 15.90
N THR A 326 -27.82 20.84 14.79
CA THR A 326 -27.55 19.87 13.72
C THR A 326 -26.88 20.56 12.55
N ALA A 327 -25.66 20.16 12.21
CA ALA A 327 -25.02 20.53 10.97
C ALA A 327 -25.79 19.93 9.79
N LYS A 328 -25.92 20.68 8.69
CA LYS A 328 -26.60 20.24 7.46
C LYS A 328 -25.83 20.72 6.25
N VAL A 329 -25.59 19.84 5.29
CA VAL A 329 -25.03 20.16 4.00
C VAL A 329 -25.88 19.52 2.91
N LYS A 330 -26.46 20.32 2.02
CA LYS A 330 -27.12 19.80 0.84
C LYS A 330 -26.09 19.31 -0.16
N PHE A 331 -26.41 18.22 -0.83
CA PHE A 331 -25.57 17.57 -1.83
C PHE A 331 -26.37 17.30 -3.09
N ARG A 332 -25.74 17.47 -4.25
CA ARG A 332 -26.23 16.95 -5.53
C ARG A 332 -25.08 16.41 -6.38
N GLY A 333 -25.17 15.15 -6.79
CA GLY A 333 -24.30 14.54 -7.77
C GLY A 333 -24.69 14.97 -9.19
N LEU A 334 -23.70 15.18 -10.04
CA LEU A 334 -23.87 15.62 -11.42
C LEU A 334 -23.54 14.45 -12.36
N THR A 335 -24.46 14.10 -13.25
CA THR A 335 -24.23 13.10 -14.30
C THR A 335 -23.98 13.74 -15.66
N GLU A 336 -24.06 15.05 -15.73
CA GLU A 336 -23.76 15.89 -16.89
C GLU A 336 -23.18 17.19 -16.38
N ALA A 337 -21.92 17.44 -16.72
CA ALA A 337 -21.21 18.66 -16.36
C ALA A 337 -20.00 18.82 -17.28
N ASP A 338 -19.88 20.01 -17.90
CA ASP A 338 -18.76 20.30 -18.78
C ASP A 338 -17.43 20.38 -17.99
N GLY A 339 -16.36 19.91 -18.64
CA GLY A 339 -15.01 19.92 -18.09
C GLY A 339 -14.70 18.72 -17.18
N PHE A 340 -15.57 17.73 -17.07
CA PHE A 340 -15.36 16.50 -16.30
C PHE A 340 -15.38 15.27 -17.21
N ASN A 341 -14.56 14.27 -16.86
CA ASN A 341 -14.53 12.98 -17.55
C ASN A 341 -15.67 12.07 -17.07
N ILE A 342 -16.90 12.36 -17.47
CA ILE A 342 -18.09 11.60 -17.08
C ILE A 342 -18.30 10.45 -18.07
N ILE A 343 -17.55 9.39 -17.90
CA ILE A 343 -17.76 8.11 -18.60
C ILE A 343 -18.64 7.19 -17.74
N ASN A 344 -19.36 6.26 -18.36
CA ASN A 344 -20.26 5.34 -17.65
C ASN A 344 -21.28 6.04 -16.73
N LYS A 345 -21.92 7.11 -17.22
CA LYS A 345 -22.87 7.93 -16.44
C LYS A 345 -24.02 7.15 -15.81
N ASP A 346 -24.38 6.00 -16.38
CA ASP A 346 -25.36 5.05 -15.86
C ASP A 346 -24.90 4.34 -14.58
N ALA A 347 -23.57 4.29 -14.35
CA ALA A 347 -22.99 3.76 -13.12
C ALA A 347 -22.75 4.83 -12.04
N ALA A 348 -23.11 6.09 -12.32
CA ALA A 348 -22.84 7.20 -11.41
C ALA A 348 -23.36 6.96 -10.00
N GLY A 349 -22.51 7.18 -9.02
CA GLY A 349 -22.85 7.01 -7.62
C GLY A 349 -21.88 7.74 -6.70
N TRP A 350 -22.37 8.06 -5.53
CA TRP A 350 -21.60 8.75 -4.49
C TRP A 350 -21.84 8.10 -3.14
N ARG A 351 -20.87 8.30 -2.22
CA ARG A 351 -21.08 8.22 -0.79
C ARG A 351 -20.63 9.53 -0.17
N TYR A 352 -21.42 10.07 0.74
CA TYR A 352 -21.05 11.29 1.42
C TYR A 352 -21.59 11.32 2.84
N GLY A 353 -20.93 12.08 3.72
CA GLY A 353 -21.32 12.18 5.12
C GLY A 353 -20.42 13.15 5.88
N LEU A 354 -20.89 13.60 7.02
CA LEU A 354 -20.17 14.52 7.88
C LEU A 354 -19.24 13.78 8.86
N VAL A 355 -18.07 14.35 9.11
CA VAL A 355 -17.10 13.91 10.11
C VAL A 355 -16.75 15.11 10.98
N GLY A 356 -17.12 15.06 12.24
CA GLY A 356 -16.71 16.02 13.26
C GLY A 356 -15.47 15.54 14.00
N ILE A 357 -14.61 16.46 14.42
CA ILE A 357 -13.52 16.18 15.35
C ILE A 357 -13.84 16.94 16.63
N ASP A 358 -13.95 16.22 17.75
CA ASP A 358 -14.22 16.84 19.05
C ASP A 358 -12.99 17.55 19.63
N THR A 359 -13.16 18.25 20.72
CA THR A 359 -12.09 18.99 21.41
C THR A 359 -10.99 18.08 21.95
N GLU A 360 -11.25 16.80 22.13
CA GLU A 360 -10.28 15.78 22.57
C GLU A 360 -9.52 15.14 21.39
N GLY A 361 -9.95 15.43 20.15
CA GLY A 361 -9.33 14.91 18.93
C GLY A 361 -9.93 13.60 18.42
N ASN A 362 -11.07 13.16 18.95
CA ASN A 362 -11.74 11.96 18.48
C ASN A 362 -12.74 12.27 17.36
N ALA A 363 -12.88 11.35 16.43
CA ALA A 363 -13.85 11.50 15.35
C ALA A 363 -15.29 11.22 15.80
N VAL A 364 -16.23 11.98 15.24
CA VAL A 364 -17.66 11.77 15.33
C VAL A 364 -18.21 11.63 13.93
N TYR A 365 -18.71 10.45 13.60
CA TYR A 365 -19.17 10.13 12.26
C TYR A 365 -20.68 10.32 12.13
N GLY A 366 -21.11 11.10 11.11
CA GLY A 366 -22.50 11.18 10.70
C GLY A 366 -22.94 9.97 9.85
N ASP A 367 -24.21 9.97 9.48
CA ASP A 367 -24.78 8.92 8.64
C ASP A 367 -24.14 8.90 7.24
N VAL A 368 -24.13 7.73 6.62
CA VAL A 368 -23.70 7.54 5.22
C VAL A 368 -24.89 7.86 4.32
N CYS A 369 -24.73 8.84 3.45
CA CYS A 369 -25.70 9.21 2.43
C CYS A 369 -25.27 8.68 1.07
N LEU A 370 -26.23 8.21 0.27
CA LEU A 370 -25.99 7.63 -1.06
C LEU A 370 -26.90 8.21 -2.17
N ALA A 371 -27.88 9.02 -1.80
CA ALA A 371 -28.79 9.59 -2.77
C ALA A 371 -28.08 10.62 -3.68
N LYS A 372 -28.40 10.61 -5.00
CA LYS A 372 -27.90 11.61 -5.97
C LYS A 372 -28.19 13.05 -5.53
N LYS A 373 -29.31 13.26 -4.84
CA LYS A 373 -29.68 14.53 -4.18
C LYS A 373 -30.10 14.24 -2.75
N GLY A 374 -29.49 14.93 -1.79
CA GLY A 374 -29.80 14.69 -0.38
C GLY A 374 -29.18 15.72 0.56
N THR A 375 -29.22 15.45 1.84
CA THR A 375 -28.65 16.30 2.88
C THR A 375 -27.86 15.43 3.85
N ALA A 376 -26.56 15.66 3.97
CA ALA A 376 -25.75 15.09 5.04
C ALA A 376 -26.02 15.85 6.34
N THR A 377 -26.16 15.11 7.43
CA THR A 377 -26.44 15.69 8.75
C THR A 377 -25.52 15.13 9.80
N LEU A 378 -25.22 15.96 10.82
CA LEU A 378 -24.54 15.55 12.04
C LEU A 378 -25.09 16.35 13.22
N LYS A 379 -25.68 15.65 14.19
CA LYS A 379 -26.14 16.27 15.43
C LYS A 379 -24.96 16.46 16.36
N THR A 380 -24.64 17.71 16.67
CA THR A 380 -23.58 18.05 17.64
C THR A 380 -24.09 17.87 19.07
N SER A 381 -23.19 17.62 20.02
CA SER A 381 -23.51 17.45 21.42
C SER A 381 -22.92 18.57 22.26
N LYS A 382 -23.67 19.06 23.28
CA LYS A 382 -23.12 20.00 24.27
C LYS A 382 -22.03 19.36 25.13
N ASN A 383 -22.15 18.05 25.37
CA ASN A 383 -21.19 17.31 26.20
C ASN A 383 -19.97 16.82 25.40
N ARG A 384 -20.01 16.94 24.09
CA ARG A 384 -18.93 16.58 23.18
C ARG A 384 -18.83 17.63 22.07
N PRO A 385 -18.34 18.84 22.39
CA PRO A 385 -18.24 19.93 21.42
C PRO A 385 -17.22 19.59 20.32
N LEU A 386 -17.54 20.01 19.10
CA LEU A 386 -16.62 19.83 17.95
C LEU A 386 -15.69 21.02 17.86
N ARG A 387 -14.41 20.76 17.57
CA ARG A 387 -13.44 21.78 17.19
C ARG A 387 -13.41 22.02 15.67
N SER A 388 -13.74 20.99 14.88
CA SER A 388 -13.79 21.06 13.43
C SER A 388 -14.83 20.11 12.85
N LEU A 389 -15.28 20.40 11.62
CA LEU A 389 -16.29 19.63 10.91
C LEU A 389 -15.94 19.56 9.43
N TYR A 390 -16.12 18.39 8.83
CA TYR A 390 -15.82 18.12 7.43
C TYR A 390 -16.96 17.38 6.77
N LEU A 391 -17.21 17.66 5.49
CA LEU A 391 -17.93 16.78 4.60
C LEU A 391 -16.92 15.92 3.84
N VAL A 392 -17.09 14.62 3.88
CA VAL A 392 -16.36 13.67 3.04
C VAL A 392 -17.28 13.24 1.90
N VAL A 393 -16.76 13.24 0.68
CA VAL A 393 -17.46 12.78 -0.54
C VAL A 393 -16.57 11.80 -1.26
N MET A 394 -17.09 10.65 -1.65
CA MET A 394 -16.37 9.61 -2.38
C MET A 394 -17.11 9.24 -3.66
N GLY A 395 -16.38 9.03 -4.76
CA GLY A 395 -16.91 8.40 -5.97
C GLY A 395 -17.26 6.93 -5.70
N ALA A 396 -18.50 6.54 -5.89
CA ALA A 396 -19.02 5.23 -5.51
C ALA A 396 -19.91 4.63 -6.60
N PRO A 397 -19.30 4.16 -7.72
CA PRO A 397 -20.05 3.66 -8.86
C PRO A 397 -20.91 2.45 -8.51
N SER A 398 -22.09 2.33 -9.16
CA SER A 398 -23.03 1.24 -8.93
C SER A 398 -22.54 -0.13 -9.45
N ARG A 399 -21.51 -0.14 -10.30
CA ARG A 399 -20.78 -1.32 -10.74
C ARG A 399 -19.28 -1.04 -10.72
N HIS A 400 -18.48 -2.07 -10.47
CA HIS A 400 -17.04 -2.00 -10.61
C HIS A 400 -16.62 -2.47 -12.02
N TRP A 401 -15.57 -1.90 -12.56
CA TRP A 401 -14.88 -2.36 -13.76
C TRP A 401 -13.38 -2.38 -13.51
N ARG A 402 -12.71 -3.35 -14.09
CA ARG A 402 -11.28 -3.51 -13.99
C ARG A 402 -10.57 -2.31 -14.62
N ASN A 403 -9.59 -1.76 -13.92
CA ASN A 403 -8.64 -0.83 -14.52
C ASN A 403 -7.67 -1.60 -15.42
N VAL A 404 -7.32 -1.00 -16.56
CA VAL A 404 -6.31 -1.56 -17.46
C VAL A 404 -4.95 -1.43 -16.76
N ASP A 405 -4.14 -2.48 -16.88
CA ASP A 405 -2.78 -2.52 -16.38
C ASP A 405 -1.91 -1.49 -17.11
N ALA A 406 -1.43 -0.50 -16.37
CA ALA A 406 -0.61 0.56 -16.94
C ALA A 406 0.83 0.12 -17.25
N TRP A 407 1.26 -1.03 -16.73
CA TRP A 407 2.59 -1.61 -16.96
C TRP A 407 2.55 -2.89 -17.82
N GLY A 408 1.38 -3.30 -18.23
CA GLY A 408 1.20 -4.45 -19.10
C GLY A 408 1.28 -4.08 -20.59
N PRO A 409 1.42 -5.07 -21.46
CA PRO A 409 1.47 -4.87 -22.92
C PRO A 409 0.27 -4.11 -23.52
N GLU A 410 -0.85 -4.10 -22.79
CA GLU A 410 -2.07 -3.39 -23.19
C GLU A 410 -2.11 -1.94 -22.63
N GLY A 411 -1.20 -1.58 -21.71
CA GLY A 411 -1.22 -0.31 -20.96
C GLY A 411 -0.15 0.70 -21.34
N GLU A 412 0.89 0.29 -22.03
CA GLU A 412 2.07 1.13 -22.29
C GLU A 412 1.79 2.43 -23.08
N ASP A 413 0.66 2.51 -23.80
CA ASP A 413 0.29 3.70 -24.59
C ASP A 413 -1.07 4.31 -24.19
N LYS A 414 -1.74 3.81 -23.16
CA LYS A 414 -3.06 4.32 -22.75
C LYS A 414 -2.95 5.13 -21.47
N GLN A 415 -3.03 6.44 -21.60
CA GLN A 415 -3.29 7.30 -20.47
C GLN A 415 -4.59 6.82 -19.78
N GLN A 416 -4.46 6.37 -18.54
CA GLN A 416 -5.57 5.88 -17.74
C GLN A 416 -6.57 7.03 -17.54
N THR A 417 -7.73 6.92 -18.17
CA THR A 417 -8.82 7.88 -17.98
C THR A 417 -9.87 7.25 -17.07
N ASP A 418 -9.81 7.62 -15.80
CA ASP A 418 -10.81 7.18 -14.83
C ASP A 418 -12.08 8.04 -14.92
N ALA A 419 -13.22 7.41 -14.60
CA ALA A 419 -14.49 8.13 -14.53
C ALA A 419 -14.48 9.09 -13.34
N GLN A 420 -14.86 10.33 -13.61
CA GLN A 420 -15.05 11.36 -12.59
C GLN A 420 -16.52 11.45 -12.15
N TRP A 421 -16.73 11.69 -10.86
CA TRP A 421 -18.05 11.77 -10.22
C TRP A 421 -18.28 13.18 -9.65
N PRO A 422 -18.53 14.20 -10.51
CA PRO A 422 -18.70 15.57 -10.09
C PRO A 422 -19.93 15.77 -9.22
N TYR A 423 -19.85 16.78 -8.36
CA TYR A 423 -20.91 17.10 -7.42
C TYR A 423 -20.88 18.58 -7.02
N GLU A 424 -21.96 19.00 -6.39
CA GLU A 424 -22.10 20.31 -5.76
C GLU A 424 -22.66 20.17 -4.35
N ILE A 425 -22.29 21.12 -3.52
CA ILE A 425 -22.78 21.24 -2.15
C ILE A 425 -23.31 22.64 -1.88
N LEU A 426 -24.24 22.72 -0.92
CA LEU A 426 -24.69 24.00 -0.36
C LEU A 426 -24.69 23.89 1.18
N THR A 427 -23.92 24.77 1.79
CA THR A 427 -23.86 24.96 3.25
C THR A 427 -24.86 26.05 3.68
N TYR A 428 -25.36 25.99 4.91
CA TYR A 428 -26.28 26.96 5.49
C TYR A 428 -25.60 27.85 6.51
#